data_9ea67ed936a54d4cdfa7803b6078ac3f
#
_entry.id   9ea67ed936a54d4cdfa7803b6078ac3f
#
_cell.length_a   1.000
_cell.length_b   1.000
_cell.length_c   1.000
_cell.angle_alpha   90.00
_cell.angle_beta   90.00
_cell.angle_gamma   90.00
#
_symmetry.space_group_name_H-M   'P 1'
#
loop_
_entity.id
_entity.type
_entity.pdbx_description
1 polymer ?
#
loop_
_entity_poly.entity_id
_entity_poly.type
_entity_poly.pdbx_seq_one_letter_code
_entity_poly.pdbx_strand_id
1 'polypeptide(L)'
;LITTSNITMQFGAEPLFENISAKFGNGHRYGLIGANGCGKSTFMKILSGDLVPSSGNVSVSTGNKVSTLGQDQFAFEQHNVIDTVIMGDMPLWKVKQERDAIYAQAEMSEADGMRVGDLESEFAEMDGYTAESRAGEILLEAGIEESFHYGSMQQVAPGWKLRVLLAQALFANPDILLLDEPTNNLDIHTISWLETELNKRKCTMIIISHDRHFLNSVCTHMADIDYGELRVYPGNYEFFLAQSGLLREQLLAGNDKKVAEIAELQDFVNRFGANASKAKQASSRAKKMDKIKLDDVKSSSRITPKIAFAPGKKMHRQALELENLSHGFDGEVLFEKGDLLLEAGAKLAIIGENGVGKTTLLRCLMSELTQTEGVVKWSENASVGYCPQDSGSFFDNDLTLMEWMSQWRRPCHNDLSVRGMLGRMLFTDDDANKKARNCSGGEKNRLLFGRLMMADINVLIMDEPTNHMDIEAIDALNNALKDFEGTLIFVSHDREFVSSLATRIIDIKDKKLVDFQGSLDEYLDSQMQAQKRA
;
A
#
# COMPACT_ATOMS: atom_id res chain seq x y z
N LEU A 1 -7.36 19.01 -16.60
CA LEU A 1 -8.59 18.28 -16.34
C LEU A 1 -8.55 16.91 -17.01
N ILE A 2 -8.79 15.83 -16.26
CA ILE A 2 -9.06 14.49 -16.81
C ILE A 2 -10.56 14.23 -16.67
N THR A 3 -11.17 13.72 -17.73
CA THR A 3 -12.56 13.29 -17.72
C THR A 3 -12.64 11.88 -18.31
N THR A 4 -13.31 10.99 -17.62
CA THR A 4 -13.64 9.65 -18.12
C THR A 4 -15.11 9.60 -18.50
N SER A 5 -15.43 8.92 -19.58
CA SER A 5 -16.80 8.77 -20.10
C SER A 5 -17.09 7.30 -20.39
N ASN A 6 -17.97 6.71 -19.58
CA ASN A 6 -18.46 5.33 -19.70
C ASN A 6 -17.35 4.28 -19.90
N ILE A 7 -16.26 4.42 -19.12
CA ILE A 7 -15.14 3.47 -19.18
C ILE A 7 -15.59 2.12 -18.63
N THR A 8 -15.41 1.09 -19.43
CA THR A 8 -15.58 -0.30 -19.05
C THR A 8 -14.31 -1.08 -19.35
N MET A 9 -13.88 -1.94 -18.43
CA MET A 9 -12.74 -2.81 -18.63
C MET A 9 -13.07 -4.24 -18.25
N GLN A 10 -12.75 -5.19 -19.14
CA GLN A 10 -13.04 -6.61 -18.99
C GLN A 10 -11.85 -7.45 -19.47
N PHE A 11 -11.39 -8.38 -18.64
CA PHE A 11 -10.34 -9.35 -18.98
C PHE A 11 -10.84 -10.78 -19.13
N GLY A 12 -12.07 -11.07 -18.74
CA GLY A 12 -12.66 -12.40 -18.74
C GLY A 12 -14.16 -12.36 -18.95
N ALA A 13 -14.91 -13.28 -18.34
CA ALA A 13 -16.36 -13.35 -18.47
C ALA A 13 -17.07 -12.19 -17.74
N GLU A 14 -16.49 -11.70 -16.65
CA GLU A 14 -17.05 -10.60 -15.86
C GLU A 14 -16.21 -9.33 -16.03
N PRO A 15 -16.83 -8.15 -16.09
CA PRO A 15 -16.12 -6.88 -16.15
C PRO A 15 -15.48 -6.57 -14.80
N LEU A 16 -14.29 -6.00 -14.86
CA LEU A 16 -13.57 -5.50 -13.69
C LEU A 16 -14.27 -4.25 -13.14
N PHE A 17 -14.71 -3.36 -14.02
CA PHE A 17 -15.59 -2.23 -13.74
C PHE A 17 -16.34 -1.81 -15.02
N GLU A 18 -17.50 -1.17 -14.82
CA GLU A 18 -18.39 -0.78 -15.93
C GLU A 18 -18.84 0.68 -15.82
N ASN A 19 -18.94 1.32 -16.99
CA ASN A 19 -19.57 2.64 -17.13
C ASN A 19 -19.02 3.73 -16.22
N ILE A 20 -17.73 3.66 -15.85
CA ILE A 20 -17.11 4.68 -15.01
C ILE A 20 -17.05 6.01 -15.75
N SER A 21 -17.74 7.00 -15.19
CA SER A 21 -17.70 8.38 -15.64
C SER A 21 -17.34 9.28 -14.47
N ALA A 22 -16.16 9.92 -14.55
CA ALA A 22 -15.63 10.76 -13.50
C ALA A 22 -14.92 11.99 -14.09
N LYS A 23 -14.86 13.04 -13.28
CA LYS A 23 -14.20 14.29 -13.63
C LYS A 23 -13.22 14.67 -12.52
N PHE A 24 -11.93 14.68 -12.85
CA PHE A 24 -10.87 15.07 -11.95
C PHE A 24 -10.51 16.54 -12.23
N GLY A 25 -10.86 17.42 -11.28
CA GLY A 25 -10.67 18.87 -11.40
C GLY A 25 -9.22 19.29 -11.25
N ASN A 26 -8.88 20.45 -11.81
CA ASN A 26 -7.52 20.98 -11.75
C ASN A 26 -7.10 21.35 -10.32
N GLY A 27 -5.87 21.00 -9.97
CA GLY A 27 -5.26 21.35 -8.68
C GLY A 27 -5.81 20.58 -7.47
N HIS A 28 -6.65 19.57 -7.69
CA HIS A 28 -7.13 18.68 -6.64
C HIS A 28 -6.31 17.41 -6.56
N ARG A 29 -6.19 16.86 -5.36
CA ARG A 29 -5.47 15.63 -5.08
C ARG A 29 -6.47 14.56 -4.69
N TYR A 30 -6.59 13.53 -5.53
CA TYR A 30 -7.56 12.45 -5.40
C TYR A 30 -6.87 11.19 -4.89
N GLY A 31 -7.31 10.66 -3.74
CA GLY A 31 -6.95 9.32 -3.28
C GLY A 31 -7.87 8.29 -3.93
N LEU A 32 -7.34 7.41 -4.77
CA LEU A 32 -8.08 6.34 -5.41
C LEU A 32 -8.05 5.10 -4.53
N ILE A 33 -9.19 4.75 -3.96
CA ILE A 33 -9.34 3.65 -3.02
C ILE A 33 -10.33 2.59 -3.53
N GLY A 34 -10.32 1.43 -2.92
CA GLY A 34 -11.17 0.28 -3.26
C GLY A 34 -10.51 -1.03 -2.85
N ALA A 35 -11.26 -2.12 -2.81
CA ALA A 35 -10.77 -3.45 -2.47
C ALA A 35 -9.62 -3.90 -3.37
N ASN A 36 -8.77 -4.83 -2.88
CA ASN A 36 -7.75 -5.43 -3.74
C ASN A 36 -8.42 -6.19 -4.90
N GLY A 37 -7.87 -6.00 -6.11
CA GLY A 37 -8.43 -6.61 -7.33
C GLY A 37 -9.61 -5.84 -7.94
N CYS A 38 -10.10 -4.73 -7.38
CA CYS A 38 -11.18 -3.94 -7.99
C CYS A 38 -10.76 -3.14 -9.25
N GLY A 39 -9.46 -3.15 -9.60
CA GLY A 39 -8.97 -2.54 -10.83
C GLY A 39 -8.34 -1.16 -10.68
N LYS A 40 -7.92 -0.73 -9.48
CA LYS A 40 -7.28 0.58 -9.24
C LYS A 40 -6.10 0.85 -10.19
N SER A 41 -5.09 -0.05 -10.20
CA SER A 41 -3.91 0.09 -11.07
C SER A 41 -4.26 -0.04 -12.56
N THR A 42 -5.27 -0.85 -12.90
CA THR A 42 -5.79 -0.93 -14.27
C THR A 42 -6.42 0.40 -14.69
N PHE A 43 -7.20 1.01 -13.82
CA PHE A 43 -7.80 2.32 -14.07
C PHE A 43 -6.72 3.41 -14.22
N MET A 44 -5.66 3.38 -13.40
CA MET A 44 -4.52 4.29 -13.54
C MET A 44 -3.83 4.14 -14.91
N LYS A 45 -3.60 2.89 -15.38
CA LYS A 45 -3.03 2.63 -16.71
C LYS A 45 -3.93 3.11 -17.86
N ILE A 46 -5.24 3.12 -17.66
CA ILE A 46 -6.18 3.72 -18.64
C ILE A 46 -6.07 5.25 -18.63
N LEU A 47 -5.92 5.86 -17.43
CA LEU A 47 -5.76 7.32 -17.33
C LEU A 47 -4.43 7.82 -17.90
N SER A 48 -3.34 7.04 -17.77
CA SER A 48 -2.03 7.34 -18.36
C SER A 48 -2.01 7.16 -19.90
N GLY A 49 -2.94 6.36 -20.42
CA GLY A 49 -2.95 5.98 -21.84
C GLY A 49 -2.15 4.71 -22.16
N ASP A 50 -1.57 4.04 -21.16
CA ASP A 50 -0.81 2.79 -21.32
C ASP A 50 -1.72 1.60 -21.63
N LEU A 51 -3.01 1.72 -21.30
CA LEU A 51 -4.00 0.67 -21.52
C LEU A 51 -5.26 1.25 -22.17
N VAL A 52 -5.70 0.61 -23.25
CA VAL A 52 -6.96 0.99 -23.93
C VAL A 52 -8.13 0.29 -23.21
N PRO A 53 -9.18 1.02 -22.80
CA PRO A 53 -10.36 0.41 -22.18
C PRO A 53 -11.15 -0.43 -23.18
N SER A 54 -11.92 -1.41 -22.69
CA SER A 54 -12.81 -2.22 -23.54
C SER A 54 -13.93 -1.38 -24.21
N SER A 55 -14.40 -0.34 -23.51
CA SER A 55 -15.31 0.69 -24.06
C SER A 55 -15.18 2.00 -23.29
N GLY A 56 -15.70 3.08 -23.85
CA GLY A 56 -15.58 4.43 -23.31
C GLY A 56 -14.28 5.12 -23.72
N ASN A 57 -14.03 6.32 -23.20
CA ASN A 57 -12.82 7.08 -23.51
C ASN A 57 -12.35 7.95 -22.33
N VAL A 58 -11.06 8.24 -22.33
CA VAL A 58 -10.43 9.25 -21.48
C VAL A 58 -10.17 10.49 -22.30
N SER A 59 -10.53 11.64 -21.77
CA SER A 59 -10.22 12.94 -22.35
C SER A 59 -9.36 13.75 -21.39
N VAL A 60 -8.17 14.11 -21.84
CA VAL A 60 -7.26 15.03 -21.15
C VAL A 60 -7.34 16.37 -21.86
N SER A 61 -7.42 17.47 -21.10
CA SER A 61 -7.44 18.82 -21.69
C SER A 61 -6.18 19.05 -22.53
N THR A 62 -6.37 19.64 -23.72
CA THR A 62 -5.28 19.89 -24.67
C THR A 62 -4.14 20.68 -24.03
N GLY A 63 -2.91 20.21 -24.22
CA GLY A 63 -1.71 20.85 -23.70
C GLY A 63 -1.29 20.43 -22.29
N ASN A 64 -2.09 19.63 -21.57
CA ASN A 64 -1.71 19.16 -20.25
C ASN A 64 -0.72 17.99 -20.36
N LYS A 65 0.38 18.09 -19.60
CA LYS A 65 1.38 17.02 -19.43
C LYS A 65 0.92 16.05 -18.35
N VAL A 66 0.93 14.76 -18.67
CA VAL A 66 0.65 13.66 -17.71
C VAL A 66 1.96 12.97 -17.41
N SER A 67 2.30 12.82 -16.13
CA SER A 67 3.41 11.99 -15.67
C SER A 67 2.91 10.89 -14.76
N THR A 68 3.60 9.75 -14.81
CA THR A 68 3.30 8.57 -13.99
C THR A 68 4.53 8.16 -13.20
N LEU A 69 4.34 7.73 -11.96
CA LEU A 69 5.39 7.04 -11.22
C LEU A 69 5.43 5.57 -11.66
N GLY A 70 6.55 5.16 -12.25
CA GLY A 70 6.78 3.76 -12.64
C GLY A 70 6.87 2.85 -11.40
N GLN A 71 6.24 1.68 -11.46
CA GLN A 71 6.32 0.67 -10.39
C GLN A 71 7.62 -0.14 -10.45
N ASP A 72 8.21 -0.28 -11.64
CA ASP A 72 9.44 -1.07 -11.83
C ASP A 72 10.67 -0.22 -11.49
N GLN A 73 11.22 -0.47 -10.32
CA GLN A 73 12.44 0.20 -9.82
C GLN A 73 13.71 -0.20 -10.57
N PHE A 74 13.66 -1.27 -11.35
CA PHE A 74 14.81 -1.83 -12.07
C PHE A 74 14.82 -1.48 -13.57
N ALA A 75 13.76 -0.83 -14.07
CA ALA A 75 13.61 -0.50 -15.49
C ALA A 75 14.76 0.38 -16.05
N PHE A 76 15.45 1.13 -15.19
CA PHE A 76 16.45 2.14 -15.59
C PHE A 76 17.88 1.80 -15.14
N GLU A 77 18.18 0.56 -14.78
CA GLU A 77 19.50 0.15 -14.26
C GLU A 77 20.68 0.42 -15.21
N GLN A 78 20.41 0.51 -16.51
CA GLN A 78 21.44 0.78 -17.53
C GLN A 78 21.77 2.27 -17.68
N HIS A 79 21.05 3.16 -16.99
CA HIS A 79 21.20 4.60 -17.11
C HIS A 79 21.85 5.21 -15.87
N ASN A 80 22.37 6.43 -16.01
CA ASN A 80 22.82 7.22 -14.87
C ASN A 80 21.61 7.80 -14.13
N VAL A 81 21.82 8.13 -12.86
CA VAL A 81 20.76 8.71 -12.00
C VAL A 81 20.19 9.98 -12.60
N ILE A 82 21.04 10.94 -13.02
CA ILE A 82 20.61 12.21 -13.60
C ILE A 82 19.89 12.03 -14.94
N ASP A 83 20.37 11.14 -15.80
CA ASP A 83 19.73 10.83 -17.07
C ASP A 83 18.35 10.19 -16.86
N THR A 84 18.23 9.32 -15.84
CA THR A 84 16.95 8.72 -15.46
C THR A 84 15.93 9.81 -15.08
N VAL A 85 16.34 10.84 -14.36
CA VAL A 85 15.44 11.96 -14.02
C VAL A 85 15.02 12.75 -15.26
N ILE A 86 15.97 13.06 -16.17
CA ILE A 86 15.68 13.79 -17.41
C ILE A 86 14.73 13.00 -18.32
N MET A 87 14.76 11.67 -18.30
CA MET A 87 13.79 10.81 -19.00
C MET A 87 12.33 11.06 -18.58
N GLY A 88 12.08 11.75 -17.49
CA GLY A 88 10.74 12.22 -17.11
C GLY A 88 10.11 13.13 -18.16
N ASP A 89 10.92 13.85 -18.95
CA ASP A 89 10.48 14.56 -20.16
C ASP A 89 11.01 13.83 -21.40
N MET A 90 10.24 12.83 -21.87
CA MET A 90 10.64 11.98 -23.00
C MET A 90 10.91 12.73 -24.32
N PRO A 91 10.18 13.80 -24.69
CA PRO A 91 10.54 14.64 -25.82
C PRO A 91 11.94 15.23 -25.69
N LEU A 92 12.25 15.87 -24.57
CA LEU A 92 13.56 16.42 -24.28
C LEU A 92 14.66 15.36 -24.31
N TRP A 93 14.40 14.21 -23.70
CA TRP A 93 15.34 13.08 -23.67
C TRP A 93 15.70 12.59 -25.08
N LYS A 94 14.71 12.41 -25.97
CA LYS A 94 14.93 11.97 -27.35
C LYS A 94 15.79 12.97 -28.12
N VAL A 95 15.51 14.27 -27.99
CA VAL A 95 16.30 15.32 -28.63
C VAL A 95 17.74 15.29 -28.11
N LYS A 96 17.93 15.17 -26.78
CA LYS A 96 19.27 15.02 -26.16
C LYS A 96 20.01 13.83 -26.72
N GLN A 97 19.37 12.64 -26.75
CA GLN A 97 20.00 11.41 -27.23
C GLN A 97 20.42 11.50 -28.73
N GLU A 98 19.52 11.99 -29.59
CA GLU A 98 19.80 12.12 -31.02
C GLU A 98 20.93 13.11 -31.27
N ARG A 99 20.91 14.27 -30.61
CA ARG A 99 21.97 15.28 -30.67
C ARG A 99 23.32 14.72 -30.22
N ASP A 100 23.36 14.11 -29.03
CA ASP A 100 24.60 13.59 -28.44
C ASP A 100 25.16 12.42 -29.28
N ALA A 101 24.28 11.59 -29.90
CA ALA A 101 24.69 10.52 -30.80
C ALA A 101 25.36 11.05 -32.09
N ILE A 102 24.85 12.15 -32.64
CA ILE A 102 25.48 12.78 -33.82
C ILE A 102 26.82 13.41 -33.44
N TYR A 103 26.91 14.10 -32.29
CA TYR A 103 28.17 14.68 -31.83
C TYR A 103 29.26 13.62 -31.50
N ALA A 104 28.87 12.40 -31.14
CA ALA A 104 29.78 11.31 -30.87
C ALA A 104 30.39 10.66 -32.15
N GLN A 105 29.89 11.00 -33.35
CA GLN A 105 30.42 10.48 -34.60
C GLN A 105 31.77 11.14 -34.94
N ALA A 106 32.73 10.33 -35.40
CA ALA A 106 34.06 10.80 -35.75
C ALA A 106 34.07 11.72 -37.00
N GLU A 107 33.13 11.53 -37.92
CA GLU A 107 32.93 12.35 -39.10
C GLU A 107 31.43 12.70 -39.24
N MET A 108 31.12 13.98 -39.30
CA MET A 108 29.76 14.48 -39.52
C MET A 108 29.54 14.69 -41.02
N SER A 109 28.41 14.16 -41.55
CA SER A 109 27.94 14.52 -42.88
C SER A 109 27.29 15.90 -42.90
N GLU A 110 27.12 16.49 -44.11
CA GLU A 110 26.41 17.78 -44.27
C GLU A 110 24.95 17.68 -43.78
N ALA A 111 24.32 16.52 -43.96
CA ALA A 111 22.97 16.24 -43.48
C ALA A 111 22.94 16.18 -41.93
N ASP A 112 23.95 15.60 -41.30
CA ASP A 112 24.07 15.56 -39.83
C ASP A 112 24.27 16.96 -39.26
N GLY A 113 25.06 17.82 -39.93
CA GLY A 113 25.24 19.22 -39.54
C GLY A 113 23.94 20.03 -39.56
N MET A 114 23.10 19.82 -40.57
CA MET A 114 21.75 20.47 -40.64
C MET A 114 20.84 19.92 -39.54
N ARG A 115 20.81 18.59 -39.32
CA ARG A 115 19.98 17.96 -38.29
C ARG A 115 20.38 18.42 -36.89
N VAL A 116 21.66 18.56 -36.61
CA VAL A 116 22.15 19.13 -35.32
C VAL A 116 21.66 20.54 -35.09
N GLY A 117 21.67 21.38 -36.15
CA GLY A 117 21.14 22.75 -36.05
C GLY A 117 19.67 22.79 -35.64
N ASP A 118 18.84 21.91 -36.22
CA ASP A 118 17.44 21.77 -35.84
C ASP A 118 17.29 21.26 -34.40
N LEU A 119 18.05 20.20 -34.03
CA LEU A 119 18.02 19.63 -32.71
C LEU A 119 18.49 20.62 -31.60
N GLU A 120 19.49 21.46 -31.89
CA GLU A 120 19.92 22.52 -30.97
C GLU A 120 18.82 23.56 -30.73
N SER A 121 18.06 23.89 -31.77
CA SER A 121 16.92 24.80 -31.65
C SER A 121 15.79 24.17 -30.83
N GLU A 122 15.43 22.91 -31.11
CA GLU A 122 14.43 22.15 -30.34
C GLU A 122 14.86 21.99 -28.87
N PHE A 123 16.15 21.69 -28.63
CA PHE A 123 16.72 21.55 -27.30
C PHE A 123 16.69 22.85 -26.49
N ALA A 124 16.98 23.98 -27.15
CA ALA A 124 16.90 25.28 -26.52
C ALA A 124 15.45 25.67 -26.16
N GLU A 125 14.48 25.39 -27.06
CA GLU A 125 13.05 25.65 -26.83
C GLU A 125 12.48 24.84 -25.65
N MET A 126 13.06 23.66 -25.37
CA MET A 126 12.68 22.79 -24.25
C MET A 126 13.45 23.07 -22.96
N ASP A 127 14.18 24.19 -22.84
CA ASP A 127 15.07 24.49 -21.72
C ASP A 127 16.11 23.39 -21.45
N GLY A 128 16.58 22.71 -22.50
CA GLY A 128 17.46 21.55 -22.41
C GLY A 128 18.82 21.86 -21.76
N TYR A 129 19.37 23.05 -21.96
CA TYR A 129 20.65 23.45 -21.34
C TYR A 129 20.61 23.55 -19.82
N THR A 130 19.43 23.72 -19.21
CA THR A 130 19.25 23.74 -17.76
C THR A 130 18.78 22.39 -17.21
N ALA A 131 18.55 21.39 -18.07
CA ALA A 131 17.94 20.13 -17.69
C ALA A 131 18.73 19.38 -16.60
N GLU A 132 20.06 19.32 -16.74
CA GLU A 132 20.93 18.65 -15.76
C GLU A 132 20.93 19.38 -14.40
N SER A 133 20.96 20.72 -14.40
CA SER A 133 20.89 21.52 -13.16
C SER A 133 19.56 21.31 -12.45
N ARG A 134 18.43 21.37 -13.20
CA ARG A 134 17.08 21.12 -12.64
C ARG A 134 16.94 19.71 -12.11
N ALA A 135 17.47 18.70 -12.82
CA ALA A 135 17.45 17.33 -12.36
C ALA A 135 18.27 17.15 -11.07
N GLY A 136 19.47 17.79 -11.02
CA GLY A 136 20.31 17.79 -9.82
C GLY A 136 19.63 18.44 -8.61
N GLU A 137 18.94 19.57 -8.79
CA GLU A 137 18.18 20.24 -7.73
C GLU A 137 17.07 19.32 -7.17
N ILE A 138 16.28 18.68 -8.03
CA ILE A 138 15.22 17.76 -7.59
C ILE A 138 15.81 16.53 -6.88
N LEU A 139 16.95 16.01 -7.34
CA LEU A 139 17.66 14.90 -6.68
C LEU A 139 18.16 15.28 -5.28
N LEU A 140 18.73 16.49 -5.12
CA LEU A 140 19.16 17.01 -3.82
C LEU A 140 17.97 17.19 -2.88
N GLU A 141 16.85 17.73 -3.37
CA GLU A 141 15.59 17.81 -2.60
C GLU A 141 15.07 16.43 -2.20
N ALA A 142 15.25 15.41 -3.05
CA ALA A 142 14.94 14.02 -2.74
C ALA A 142 15.92 13.36 -1.75
N GLY A 143 16.95 14.10 -1.29
CA GLY A 143 17.96 13.61 -0.37
C GLY A 143 19.01 12.71 -1.01
N ILE A 144 19.23 12.82 -2.34
CA ILE A 144 20.27 12.09 -3.07
C ILE A 144 21.47 13.02 -3.24
N GLU A 145 22.57 12.66 -2.63
CA GLU A 145 23.81 13.45 -2.68
C GLU A 145 24.36 13.58 -4.11
N GLU A 146 25.00 14.70 -4.40
CA GLU A 146 25.56 15.02 -5.72
C GLU A 146 26.57 13.96 -6.22
N SER A 147 27.28 13.29 -5.29
CA SER A 147 28.21 12.21 -5.58
C SER A 147 27.57 11.02 -6.33
N PHE A 148 26.25 10.82 -6.20
CA PHE A 148 25.49 9.74 -6.85
C PHE A 148 24.85 10.16 -8.18
N HIS A 149 24.77 11.46 -8.49
CA HIS A 149 24.00 11.95 -9.65
C HIS A 149 24.51 11.39 -10.98
N TYR A 150 25.80 11.26 -11.15
CA TYR A 150 26.42 10.71 -12.37
C TYR A 150 26.75 9.22 -12.26
N GLY A 151 26.39 8.59 -11.15
CA GLY A 151 26.53 7.16 -10.93
C GLY A 151 25.45 6.34 -11.66
N SER A 152 25.69 5.04 -11.82
CA SER A 152 24.70 4.12 -12.40
C SER A 152 23.55 3.86 -11.44
N MET A 153 22.31 3.79 -11.97
CA MET A 153 21.13 3.36 -11.22
C MET A 153 21.29 1.98 -10.58
N GLN A 154 22.09 1.11 -11.15
CA GLN A 154 22.38 -0.22 -10.59
C GLN A 154 23.06 -0.14 -9.21
N GLN A 155 23.87 0.90 -8.96
CA GLN A 155 24.60 1.10 -7.70
C GLN A 155 23.77 1.78 -6.61
N VAL A 156 22.59 2.30 -6.97
CA VAL A 156 21.67 2.97 -6.04
C VAL A 156 20.91 1.93 -5.24
N ALA A 157 20.85 2.10 -3.92
CA ALA A 157 20.07 1.23 -3.04
C ALA A 157 18.56 1.24 -3.43
N PRO A 158 17.83 0.13 -3.29
CA PRO A 158 16.43 0.02 -3.74
C PRO A 158 15.52 1.14 -3.23
N GLY A 159 15.60 1.53 -1.96
CA GLY A 159 14.81 2.64 -1.40
C GLY A 159 15.12 3.99 -2.04
N TRP A 160 16.35 4.21 -2.49
CA TRP A 160 16.77 5.43 -3.17
C TRP A 160 16.39 5.42 -4.65
N LYS A 161 16.30 4.24 -5.30
CA LYS A 161 15.80 4.13 -6.67
C LYS A 161 14.41 4.73 -6.81
N LEU A 162 13.52 4.48 -5.84
CA LEU A 162 12.17 5.04 -5.87
C LEU A 162 12.17 6.57 -5.73
N ARG A 163 13.09 7.15 -4.92
CA ARG A 163 13.26 8.61 -4.85
C ARG A 163 13.69 9.18 -6.20
N VAL A 164 14.58 8.51 -6.93
CA VAL A 164 14.98 8.91 -8.29
C VAL A 164 13.80 8.84 -9.27
N LEU A 165 12.99 7.77 -9.22
CA LEU A 165 11.80 7.64 -10.06
C LEU A 165 10.73 8.70 -9.73
N LEU A 166 10.62 9.09 -8.48
CA LEU A 166 9.76 10.21 -8.11
C LEU A 166 10.31 11.53 -8.66
N ALA A 167 11.61 11.77 -8.54
CA ALA A 167 12.27 12.93 -9.15
C ALA A 167 12.05 12.95 -10.67
N GLN A 168 12.13 11.79 -11.36
CA GLN A 168 11.79 11.63 -12.76
C GLN A 168 10.35 12.05 -13.06
N ALA A 169 9.37 11.57 -12.29
CA ALA A 169 7.97 11.91 -12.50
C ALA A 169 7.68 13.41 -12.29
N LEU A 170 8.44 14.07 -11.41
CA LEU A 170 8.32 15.49 -11.10
C LEU A 170 9.10 16.39 -12.07
N PHE A 171 10.11 15.88 -12.76
CA PHE A 171 11.02 16.66 -13.61
C PHE A 171 10.31 17.39 -14.76
N ALA A 172 9.34 16.73 -15.40
CA ALA A 172 8.55 17.33 -16.50
C ALA A 172 7.61 18.46 -16.04
N ASN A 173 7.55 18.76 -14.73
CA ASN A 173 6.58 19.67 -14.11
C ASN A 173 5.14 19.41 -14.63
N PRO A 174 4.59 18.22 -14.35
CA PRO A 174 3.33 17.78 -14.94
C PRO A 174 2.13 18.57 -14.43
N ASP A 175 1.12 18.77 -15.30
CA ASP A 175 -0.21 19.27 -14.90
C ASP A 175 -1.02 18.20 -14.17
N ILE A 176 -0.73 16.95 -14.49
CA ILE A 176 -1.41 15.77 -13.95
C ILE A 176 -0.36 14.73 -13.55
N LEU A 177 -0.38 14.34 -12.29
CA LEU A 177 0.55 13.36 -11.71
C LEU A 177 -0.23 12.13 -11.24
N LEU A 178 0.14 10.98 -11.76
CA LEU A 178 -0.44 9.68 -11.41
C LEU A 178 0.56 8.89 -10.57
N LEU A 179 0.18 8.54 -9.33
CA LEU A 179 1.04 7.84 -8.38
C LEU A 179 0.36 6.53 -7.95
N ASP A 180 0.97 5.41 -8.29
CA ASP A 180 0.48 4.07 -7.88
C ASP A 180 1.39 3.52 -6.79
N GLU A 181 0.86 3.47 -5.55
CA GLU A 181 1.53 3.02 -4.32
C GLU A 181 2.90 3.70 -4.07
N PRO A 182 2.96 5.06 -4.03
CA PRO A 182 4.23 5.78 -3.91
C PRO A 182 4.90 5.62 -2.54
N THR A 183 4.17 5.16 -1.53
CA THR A 183 4.67 4.95 -0.16
C THR A 183 5.28 3.58 0.06
N ASN A 184 5.08 2.64 -0.86
CA ASN A 184 5.58 1.28 -0.71
C ASN A 184 7.12 1.24 -0.66
N ASN A 185 7.64 0.50 0.32
CA ASN A 185 9.08 0.32 0.53
C ASN A 185 9.85 1.63 0.85
N LEU A 186 9.17 2.70 1.24
CA LEU A 186 9.79 3.92 1.73
C LEU A 186 9.86 3.93 3.26
N ASP A 187 10.95 4.45 3.80
CA ASP A 187 11.04 4.72 5.24
C ASP A 187 10.19 5.95 5.64
N ILE A 188 9.89 6.06 6.94
CA ILE A 188 9.03 7.10 7.51
C ILE A 188 9.53 8.52 7.16
N HIS A 189 10.85 8.74 7.11
CA HIS A 189 11.43 10.05 6.79
C HIS A 189 11.20 10.41 5.32
N THR A 190 11.35 9.42 4.44
CA THR A 190 11.10 9.60 3.00
C THR A 190 9.62 9.84 2.70
N ILE A 191 8.70 9.15 3.39
CA ILE A 191 7.26 9.38 3.28
C ILE A 191 6.93 10.82 3.71
N SER A 192 7.48 11.29 4.83
CA SER A 192 7.28 12.66 5.32
C SER A 192 7.81 13.73 4.36
N TRP A 193 8.96 13.48 3.71
CA TRP A 193 9.47 14.31 2.63
C TRP A 193 8.52 14.32 1.43
N LEU A 194 8.04 13.14 0.99
CA LEU A 194 7.10 13.00 -0.12
C LEU A 194 5.80 13.78 0.14
N GLU A 195 5.21 13.65 1.32
CA GLU A 195 4.04 14.42 1.73
C GLU A 195 4.25 15.93 1.60
N THR A 196 5.40 16.41 2.09
CA THR A 196 5.77 17.82 2.04
C THR A 196 5.91 18.30 0.60
N GLU A 197 6.57 17.52 -0.25
CA GLU A 197 6.81 17.88 -1.65
C GLU A 197 5.52 17.87 -2.48
N LEU A 198 4.67 16.84 -2.33
CA LEU A 198 3.39 16.78 -3.03
C LEU A 198 2.43 17.90 -2.58
N ASN A 199 2.46 18.30 -1.31
CA ASN A 199 1.64 19.39 -0.81
C ASN A 199 2.04 20.78 -1.36
N LYS A 200 3.31 20.97 -1.75
CA LYS A 200 3.77 22.21 -2.41
C LYS A 200 3.26 22.35 -3.84
N ARG A 201 2.99 21.22 -4.52
CA ARG A 201 2.62 21.19 -5.94
C ARG A 201 1.15 21.54 -6.16
N LYS A 202 0.88 22.27 -7.25
CA LYS A 202 -0.50 22.69 -7.63
C LYS A 202 -1.09 21.86 -8.76
N CYS A 203 -0.42 20.80 -9.20
CA CYS A 203 -0.92 19.91 -10.24
C CYS A 203 -2.10 19.06 -9.74
N THR A 204 -2.90 18.51 -10.65
CA THR A 204 -3.91 17.50 -10.33
C THR A 204 -3.19 16.19 -10.04
N MET A 205 -3.53 15.54 -8.94
CA MET A 205 -2.93 14.26 -8.57
C MET A 205 -3.99 13.19 -8.44
N ILE A 206 -3.69 11.98 -8.92
CA ILE A 206 -4.48 10.78 -8.65
C ILE A 206 -3.51 9.77 -8.03
N ILE A 207 -3.80 9.37 -6.80
CA ILE A 207 -2.88 8.64 -5.94
C ILE A 207 -3.58 7.37 -5.45
N ILE A 208 -2.99 6.21 -5.72
CA ILE A 208 -3.36 4.96 -5.05
C ILE A 208 -2.40 4.81 -3.88
N SER A 209 -2.90 4.64 -2.68
CA SER A 209 -2.10 4.26 -1.51
C SER A 209 -2.96 3.52 -0.50
N HIS A 210 -2.32 2.63 0.24
CA HIS A 210 -2.88 1.94 1.39
C HIS A 210 -2.47 2.58 2.72
N ASP A 211 -1.61 3.59 2.69
CA ASP A 211 -1.20 4.38 3.85
C ASP A 211 -2.25 5.48 4.14
N ARG A 212 -2.97 5.33 5.25
CA ARG A 212 -4.02 6.26 5.67
C ARG A 212 -3.48 7.63 6.07
N HIS A 213 -2.35 7.65 6.77
CA HIS A 213 -1.73 8.91 7.18
C HIS A 213 -1.38 9.73 5.94
N PHE A 214 -0.77 9.10 4.95
CA PHE A 214 -0.44 9.71 3.69
C PHE A 214 -1.69 10.22 2.94
N LEU A 215 -2.76 9.41 2.83
CA LEU A 215 -4.01 9.83 2.20
C LEU A 215 -4.65 11.02 2.94
N ASN A 216 -4.60 11.04 4.27
CA ASN A 216 -5.13 12.15 5.07
C ASN A 216 -4.31 13.43 4.93
N SER A 217 -2.98 13.32 4.81
CA SER A 217 -2.08 14.48 4.74
C SER A 217 -2.01 15.10 3.34
N VAL A 218 -2.17 14.29 2.29
CA VAL A 218 -1.98 14.73 0.89
C VAL A 218 -3.31 14.95 0.16
N CYS A 219 -4.29 14.04 0.30
CA CYS A 219 -5.48 14.06 -0.54
C CYS A 219 -6.52 15.10 -0.09
N THR A 220 -7.15 15.77 -1.07
CA THR A 220 -8.26 16.71 -0.88
C THR A 220 -9.62 16.09 -1.23
N HIS A 221 -9.61 15.00 -1.98
CA HIS A 221 -10.78 14.25 -2.41
C HIS A 221 -10.46 12.75 -2.37
N MET A 222 -11.50 11.94 -2.14
CA MET A 222 -11.39 10.49 -2.23
C MET A 222 -12.22 10.00 -3.41
N ALA A 223 -11.64 9.15 -4.25
CA ALA A 223 -12.31 8.47 -5.36
C ALA A 223 -12.40 6.97 -5.03
N ASP A 224 -13.59 6.49 -4.77
CA ASP A 224 -13.85 5.13 -4.32
C ASP A 224 -14.35 4.27 -5.47
N ILE A 225 -13.61 3.19 -5.78
CA ILE A 225 -14.05 2.15 -6.71
C ILE A 225 -14.65 1.01 -5.90
N ASP A 226 -15.97 0.90 -5.93
CA ASP A 226 -16.70 -0.17 -5.28
C ASP A 226 -17.80 -0.70 -6.22
N TYR A 227 -17.97 -2.03 -6.31
CA TYR A 227 -18.92 -2.70 -7.23
C TYR A 227 -18.83 -2.27 -8.70
N GLY A 228 -17.64 -1.96 -9.18
CA GLY A 228 -17.43 -1.54 -10.56
C GLY A 228 -17.86 -0.10 -10.85
N GLU A 229 -18.33 0.64 -9.84
CA GLU A 229 -18.65 2.07 -9.92
C GLU A 229 -17.56 2.91 -9.27
N LEU A 230 -17.36 4.14 -9.75
CA LEU A 230 -16.46 5.10 -9.13
C LEU A 230 -17.26 6.27 -8.58
N ARG A 231 -17.07 6.57 -7.30
CA ARG A 231 -17.70 7.71 -6.61
C ARG A 231 -16.64 8.62 -6.04
N VAL A 232 -16.81 9.92 -6.22
CA VAL A 232 -15.87 10.93 -5.71
C VAL A 232 -16.49 11.64 -4.51
N TYR A 233 -15.74 11.69 -3.42
CA TYR A 233 -16.10 12.35 -2.17
C TYR A 233 -15.15 13.53 -1.91
N PRO A 234 -15.64 14.72 -1.57
CA PRO A 234 -14.79 15.81 -1.12
C PRO A 234 -14.29 15.52 0.29
N GLY A 235 -13.04 15.91 0.57
CA GLY A 235 -12.39 15.70 1.86
C GLY A 235 -11.30 14.63 1.81
N ASN A 236 -10.60 14.44 2.93
CA ASN A 236 -9.58 13.44 3.12
C ASN A 236 -10.18 12.05 3.44
N TYR A 237 -9.32 11.07 3.75
CA TYR A 237 -9.76 9.70 4.01
C TYR A 237 -10.66 9.58 5.24
N GLU A 238 -10.38 10.30 6.34
CA GLU A 238 -11.24 10.30 7.53
C GLU A 238 -12.64 10.84 7.24
N PHE A 239 -12.71 11.94 6.49
CA PHE A 239 -14.00 12.53 6.09
C PHE A 239 -14.79 11.58 5.18
N PHE A 240 -14.11 10.88 4.26
CA PHE A 240 -14.71 9.83 3.44
C PHE A 240 -15.33 8.72 4.31
N LEU A 241 -14.58 8.20 5.31
CA LEU A 241 -15.09 7.16 6.20
C LEU A 241 -16.35 7.60 6.94
N ALA A 242 -16.35 8.82 7.46
CA ALA A 242 -17.52 9.38 8.15
C ALA A 242 -18.73 9.52 7.20
N GLN A 243 -18.53 10.06 5.99
CA GLN A 243 -19.60 10.23 5.00
C GLN A 243 -20.14 8.90 4.47
N SER A 244 -19.27 7.97 4.11
CA SER A 244 -19.67 6.65 3.58
C SER A 244 -20.40 5.83 4.63
N GLY A 245 -19.96 5.90 5.89
CA GLY A 245 -20.65 5.28 7.03
C GLY A 245 -22.08 5.84 7.23
N LEU A 246 -22.21 7.17 7.26
CA LEU A 246 -23.51 7.84 7.41
C LEU A 246 -24.46 7.50 6.24
N LEU A 247 -23.95 7.52 5.01
CA LEU A 247 -24.75 7.16 3.84
C LEU A 247 -25.26 5.73 3.92
N ARG A 248 -24.40 4.80 4.34
CA ARG A 248 -24.76 3.39 4.53
C ARG A 248 -25.83 3.21 5.60
N GLU A 249 -25.69 3.87 6.75
CA GLU A 249 -26.71 3.85 7.81
C GLU A 249 -28.05 4.38 7.34
N GLN A 250 -28.06 5.47 6.57
CA GLN A 250 -29.27 6.04 6.00
C GLN A 250 -29.95 5.09 5.01
N LEU A 251 -29.19 4.41 4.16
CA LEU A 251 -29.71 3.42 3.22
C LEU A 251 -30.30 2.20 3.94
N LEU A 252 -29.63 1.69 4.99
CA LEU A 252 -30.13 0.59 5.81
C LEU A 252 -31.43 0.98 6.52
N ALA A 253 -31.45 2.13 7.21
CA ALA A 253 -32.65 2.63 7.88
C ALA A 253 -33.81 2.93 6.89
N GLY A 254 -33.47 3.36 5.66
CA GLY A 254 -34.44 3.52 4.57
C GLY A 254 -35.04 2.17 4.13
N ASN A 255 -34.22 1.15 3.99
CA ASN A 255 -34.66 -0.20 3.64
C ASN A 255 -35.50 -0.83 4.76
N ASP A 256 -35.11 -0.69 6.02
CA ASP A 256 -35.88 -1.20 7.17
C ASP A 256 -37.31 -0.62 7.18
N LYS A 257 -37.46 0.69 6.90
CA LYS A 257 -38.78 1.32 6.76
C LYS A 257 -39.57 0.74 5.58
N LYS A 258 -38.93 0.53 4.42
CA LYS A 258 -39.56 -0.07 3.24
C LYS A 258 -40.00 -1.53 3.52
N VAL A 259 -39.17 -2.30 4.22
CA VAL A 259 -39.49 -3.69 4.63
C VAL A 259 -40.69 -3.69 5.58
N ALA A 260 -40.73 -2.79 6.57
CA ALA A 260 -41.87 -2.67 7.46
C ALA A 260 -43.15 -2.28 6.71
N GLU A 261 -43.08 -1.33 5.75
CA GLU A 261 -44.23 -0.95 4.90
C GLU A 261 -44.70 -2.11 4.03
N ILE A 262 -43.78 -2.89 3.44
CA ILE A 262 -44.11 -4.11 2.67
C ILE A 262 -44.85 -5.13 3.58
N ALA A 263 -44.34 -5.36 4.79
CA ALA A 263 -44.96 -6.29 5.74
C ALA A 263 -46.39 -5.85 6.13
N GLU A 264 -46.62 -4.58 6.41
CA GLU A 264 -47.98 -4.06 6.68
C GLU A 264 -48.92 -4.20 5.50
N LEU A 265 -48.45 -3.92 4.28
CA LEU A 265 -49.24 -4.05 3.07
C LEU A 265 -49.57 -5.52 2.79
N GLN A 266 -48.61 -6.44 3.00
CA GLN A 266 -48.77 -7.86 2.86
C GLN A 266 -49.79 -8.43 3.85
N ASP A 267 -49.69 -8.02 5.11
CA ASP A 267 -50.65 -8.41 6.15
C ASP A 267 -52.08 -7.95 5.82
N PHE A 268 -52.24 -6.75 5.28
CA PHE A 268 -53.53 -6.27 4.85
C PHE A 268 -54.07 -7.11 3.65
N VAL A 269 -53.24 -7.36 2.67
CA VAL A 269 -53.60 -8.18 1.50
C VAL A 269 -54.02 -9.61 1.93
N ASN A 270 -53.26 -10.23 2.84
CA ASN A 270 -53.57 -11.55 3.38
C ASN A 270 -54.89 -11.59 4.15
N ARG A 271 -55.17 -10.59 4.98
CA ARG A 271 -56.41 -10.54 5.80
C ARG A 271 -57.67 -10.22 4.98
N PHE A 272 -57.56 -9.41 3.94
CA PHE A 272 -58.73 -8.86 3.24
C PHE A 272 -58.78 -9.23 1.74
N GLY A 273 -57.82 -9.95 1.21
CA GLY A 273 -57.78 -10.36 -0.20
C GLY A 273 -58.97 -11.18 -0.66
N ALA A 274 -59.52 -12.04 0.20
CA ALA A 274 -60.67 -12.88 -0.08
C ALA A 274 -62.05 -12.17 0.20
N ASN A 275 -62.05 -10.97 0.74
CA ASN A 275 -63.28 -10.24 1.12
C ASN A 275 -63.77 -9.38 -0.05
N ALA A 276 -64.92 -9.73 -0.64
CA ALA A 276 -65.49 -9.08 -1.82
C ALA A 276 -65.62 -7.53 -1.67
N SER A 277 -65.95 -7.00 -0.47
CA SER A 277 -66.12 -5.57 -0.22
C SER A 277 -64.75 -4.82 -0.16
N LYS A 278 -63.67 -5.51 0.16
CA LYS A 278 -62.31 -4.94 0.30
C LYS A 278 -61.32 -5.38 -0.77
N ALA A 279 -61.73 -6.26 -1.70
CA ALA A 279 -60.89 -6.82 -2.75
C ALA A 279 -60.22 -5.74 -3.62
N LYS A 280 -60.91 -4.66 -3.95
CA LYS A 280 -60.37 -3.54 -4.72
C LYS A 280 -59.26 -2.79 -3.94
N GLN A 281 -59.40 -2.64 -2.62
CA GLN A 281 -58.39 -2.03 -1.76
C GLN A 281 -57.19 -2.93 -1.57
N ALA A 282 -57.41 -4.25 -1.41
CA ALA A 282 -56.32 -5.24 -1.34
C ALA A 282 -55.51 -5.29 -2.63
N SER A 283 -56.16 -5.27 -3.80
CA SER A 283 -55.50 -5.24 -5.11
C SER A 283 -54.68 -3.91 -5.30
N SER A 284 -55.21 -2.79 -4.86
CA SER A 284 -54.48 -1.50 -4.92
C SER A 284 -53.24 -1.53 -4.02
N ARG A 285 -53.32 -2.11 -2.82
CA ARG A 285 -52.17 -2.23 -1.90
C ARG A 285 -51.15 -3.25 -2.40
N ALA A 286 -51.57 -4.35 -3.00
CA ALA A 286 -50.67 -5.29 -3.67
C ALA A 286 -49.86 -4.60 -4.79
N LYS A 287 -50.53 -3.80 -5.64
CA LYS A 287 -49.85 -2.99 -6.67
C LYS A 287 -48.88 -1.93 -6.09
N LYS A 288 -49.19 -1.37 -4.88
CA LYS A 288 -48.30 -0.48 -4.19
C LYS A 288 -47.08 -1.21 -3.67
N MET A 289 -47.24 -2.40 -3.09
CA MET A 289 -46.16 -3.26 -2.61
C MET A 289 -45.19 -3.62 -3.74
N ASP A 290 -45.70 -4.02 -4.92
CA ASP A 290 -44.89 -4.36 -6.11
C ASP A 290 -44.05 -3.16 -6.63
N LYS A 291 -44.45 -1.93 -6.31
CA LYS A 291 -43.71 -0.71 -6.69
C LYS A 291 -42.65 -0.30 -5.69
N ILE A 292 -42.71 -0.81 -4.46
CA ILE A 292 -41.70 -0.52 -3.44
C ILE A 292 -40.45 -1.34 -3.79
N LYS A 293 -39.45 -0.66 -4.32
CA LYS A 293 -38.13 -1.26 -4.55
C LYS A 293 -37.26 -0.99 -3.32
N LEU A 294 -36.70 -2.04 -2.76
CA LEU A 294 -35.61 -1.88 -1.79
C LEU A 294 -34.41 -1.30 -2.54
N ASP A 295 -33.73 -0.35 -1.89
CA ASP A 295 -32.47 0.10 -2.41
C ASP A 295 -31.48 -1.05 -2.31
N ASP A 296 -30.76 -1.30 -3.39
CA ASP A 296 -29.76 -2.35 -3.41
C ASP A 296 -28.58 -1.92 -2.54
N VAL A 297 -28.64 -2.23 -1.25
CA VAL A 297 -27.53 -2.07 -0.33
C VAL A 297 -26.61 -3.25 -0.59
N LYS A 298 -25.82 -3.14 -1.69
CA LYS A 298 -24.76 -4.10 -1.93
C LYS A 298 -23.89 -4.12 -0.66
N SER A 299 -23.73 -5.29 -0.06
CA SER A 299 -22.78 -5.45 1.06
C SER A 299 -21.40 -5.10 0.52
N SER A 300 -20.69 -4.16 1.15
CA SER A 300 -19.39 -3.68 0.63
C SER A 300 -18.54 -4.84 0.09
N SER A 301 -17.92 -4.66 -1.08
CA SER A 301 -16.96 -5.63 -1.62
C SER A 301 -15.71 -5.76 -0.71
N ARG A 302 -15.58 -4.84 0.24
CA ARG A 302 -14.55 -4.81 1.28
C ARG A 302 -14.88 -5.79 2.38
N ILE A 303 -14.45 -7.03 2.19
CA ILE A 303 -14.61 -8.08 3.19
C ILE A 303 -13.36 -8.09 4.07
N THR A 304 -13.54 -7.98 5.38
CA THR A 304 -12.45 -7.95 6.34
C THR A 304 -12.11 -9.36 6.83
N PRO A 305 -10.84 -9.80 6.79
CA PRO A 305 -10.45 -11.08 7.37
C PRO A 305 -10.62 -11.06 8.89
N LYS A 306 -11.02 -12.21 9.46
CA LYS A 306 -11.22 -12.35 10.91
C LYS A 306 -9.92 -12.81 11.57
N ILE A 307 -8.99 -11.90 11.82
CA ILE A 307 -7.72 -12.16 12.49
C ILE A 307 -7.92 -12.08 14.00
N ALA A 308 -7.41 -13.06 14.74
CA ALA A 308 -7.36 -13.04 16.21
C ALA A 308 -6.25 -13.99 16.69
N PHE A 309 -5.27 -13.49 17.40
CA PHE A 309 -4.18 -14.28 17.94
C PHE A 309 -4.54 -14.70 19.36
N ALA A 310 -4.66 -16.02 19.58
CA ALA A 310 -4.87 -16.54 20.93
C ALA A 310 -3.55 -16.50 21.72
N PRO A 311 -3.54 -15.97 22.96
CA PRO A 311 -2.34 -15.98 23.77
C PRO A 311 -1.96 -17.42 24.13
N GLY A 312 -0.69 -17.75 23.93
CA GLY A 312 -0.11 -19.00 24.40
C GLY A 312 0.13 -19.01 25.90
N LYS A 313 1.06 -19.82 26.36
CA LYS A 313 1.46 -19.86 27.79
C LYS A 313 1.95 -18.49 28.24
N LYS A 314 1.50 -18.03 29.41
CA LYS A 314 1.99 -16.76 29.99
C LYS A 314 3.51 -16.83 30.24
N MET A 315 4.18 -15.78 29.76
CA MET A 315 5.59 -15.51 30.14
C MET A 315 5.63 -14.70 31.44
N HIS A 316 6.69 -14.92 32.23
CA HIS A 316 6.92 -14.17 33.45
C HIS A 316 7.95 -13.07 33.20
N ARG A 317 7.60 -11.84 33.57
CA ARG A 317 8.44 -10.62 33.56
C ARG A 317 9.22 -10.31 32.27
N GLN A 318 10.12 -11.19 31.87
CA GLN A 318 11.02 -10.99 30.70
C GLN A 318 10.60 -11.86 29.54
N ALA A 319 10.60 -11.27 28.32
CA ALA A 319 10.42 -11.99 27.06
C ALA A 319 11.77 -12.24 26.37
N LEU A 320 12.60 -11.20 26.28
CA LEU A 320 13.85 -11.20 25.52
C LEU A 320 14.92 -10.37 26.24
N GLU A 321 16.16 -10.85 26.21
CA GLU A 321 17.36 -10.13 26.67
C GLU A 321 18.43 -10.18 25.57
N LEU A 322 18.95 -9.01 25.20
CA LEU A 322 20.08 -8.84 24.29
C LEU A 322 21.25 -8.27 25.08
N GLU A 323 22.42 -8.90 24.95
CA GLU A 323 23.66 -8.44 25.57
C GLU A 323 24.73 -8.22 24.51
N ASN A 324 25.19 -6.98 24.32
CA ASN A 324 26.25 -6.58 23.38
C ASN A 324 26.06 -7.11 21.97
N LEU A 325 24.83 -7.15 21.46
CA LEU A 325 24.51 -7.70 20.15
C LEU A 325 25.13 -6.87 19.04
N SER A 326 25.96 -7.52 18.21
CA SER A 326 26.59 -6.90 17.04
C SER A 326 26.46 -7.82 15.84
N HIS A 327 26.21 -7.26 14.65
CA HIS A 327 26.18 -7.99 13.41
C HIS A 327 26.54 -7.11 12.22
N GLY A 328 27.14 -7.73 11.19
CA GLY A 328 27.49 -7.11 9.92
C GLY A 328 27.80 -8.16 8.86
N PHE A 329 27.96 -7.74 7.60
CA PHE A 329 28.31 -8.58 6.47
C PHE A 329 29.58 -8.05 5.81
N ASP A 330 30.48 -8.96 5.42
CA ASP A 330 31.69 -8.67 4.61
C ASP A 330 32.56 -7.52 5.16
N GLY A 331 32.58 -7.35 6.50
CA GLY A 331 33.34 -6.30 7.18
C GLY A 331 32.58 -4.98 7.35
N GLU A 332 31.38 -4.86 6.80
CA GLU A 332 30.50 -3.73 7.04
C GLU A 332 29.59 -4.02 8.25
N VAL A 333 29.74 -3.21 9.32
CA VAL A 333 28.93 -3.34 10.55
C VAL A 333 27.59 -2.66 10.34
N LEU A 334 26.49 -3.39 10.55
CA LEU A 334 25.12 -2.86 10.52
C LEU A 334 24.72 -2.26 11.87
N PHE A 335 24.96 -3.01 12.95
CA PHE A 335 24.74 -2.52 14.32
C PHE A 335 25.74 -3.16 15.27
N GLU A 336 26.08 -2.41 16.33
CA GLU A 336 27.08 -2.82 17.31
C GLU A 336 26.62 -2.55 18.75
N LYS A 337 27.02 -3.43 19.68
CA LYS A 337 26.84 -3.31 21.12
C LYS A 337 25.41 -2.97 21.53
N GLY A 338 24.45 -3.65 20.90
CA GLY A 338 23.04 -3.48 21.23
C GLY A 338 22.68 -4.22 22.52
N ASP A 339 22.17 -3.48 23.51
CA ASP A 339 21.64 -4.02 24.74
C ASP A 339 20.12 -3.74 24.81
N LEU A 340 19.33 -4.76 25.14
CA LEU A 340 17.89 -4.62 25.28
C LEU A 340 17.36 -5.62 26.30
N LEU A 341 16.51 -5.14 27.20
CA LEU A 341 15.68 -5.97 28.05
C LEU A 341 14.23 -5.71 27.71
N LEU A 342 13.53 -6.70 27.12
CA LEU A 342 12.14 -6.60 26.72
C LEU A 342 11.24 -7.35 27.70
N GLU A 343 10.25 -6.65 28.22
CA GLU A 343 9.26 -7.22 29.13
C GLU A 343 8.21 -8.05 28.38
N ALA A 344 7.62 -9.02 29.06
CA ALA A 344 6.50 -9.78 28.52
C ALA A 344 5.27 -8.87 28.31
N GLY A 345 4.62 -9.00 27.17
CA GLY A 345 3.48 -8.18 26.77
C GLY A 345 3.85 -6.81 26.17
N ALA A 346 5.14 -6.47 26.07
CA ALA A 346 5.57 -5.25 25.40
C ALA A 346 5.34 -5.32 23.89
N LYS A 347 5.05 -4.17 23.27
CA LYS A 347 4.90 -4.01 21.83
C LYS A 347 6.03 -3.12 21.32
N LEU A 348 7.07 -3.77 20.78
CA LEU A 348 8.31 -3.15 20.32
C LEU A 348 8.27 -2.93 18.82
N ALA A 349 8.35 -1.67 18.38
CA ALA A 349 8.59 -1.32 16.99
C ALA A 349 10.09 -1.11 16.72
N ILE A 350 10.59 -1.65 15.62
CA ILE A 350 11.94 -1.41 15.12
C ILE A 350 11.82 -0.50 13.90
N ILE A 351 12.43 0.67 13.98
CA ILE A 351 12.42 1.68 12.92
C ILE A 351 13.85 2.00 12.45
N GLY A 352 13.98 2.79 11.41
CA GLY A 352 15.25 3.22 10.83
C GLY A 352 15.19 3.27 9.31
N GLU A 353 16.22 3.83 8.69
CA GLU A 353 16.32 3.94 7.24
C GLU A 353 16.33 2.57 6.55
N ASN A 354 16.09 2.58 5.23
CA ASN A 354 16.14 1.35 4.45
C ASN A 354 17.60 0.86 4.34
N GLY A 355 17.79 -0.46 4.52
CA GLY A 355 19.12 -1.09 4.46
C GLY A 355 19.92 -1.04 5.76
N VAL A 356 19.45 -0.36 6.81
CA VAL A 356 20.17 -0.19 8.08
C VAL A 356 20.30 -1.48 8.90
N GLY A 357 19.59 -2.55 8.52
CA GLY A 357 19.68 -3.86 9.18
C GLY A 357 18.47 -4.28 10.01
N LYS A 358 17.29 -3.69 9.83
CA LYS A 358 16.05 -4.05 10.57
C LYS A 358 15.70 -5.52 10.45
N THR A 359 15.55 -6.03 9.21
CA THR A 359 15.30 -7.45 8.91
C THR A 359 16.42 -8.34 9.43
N THR A 360 17.68 -7.88 9.34
CA THR A 360 18.84 -8.60 9.86
C THR A 360 18.75 -8.77 11.38
N LEU A 361 18.36 -7.71 12.10
CA LEU A 361 18.12 -7.78 13.54
C LEU A 361 17.03 -8.81 13.87
N LEU A 362 15.88 -8.79 13.18
CA LEU A 362 14.83 -9.78 13.38
C LEU A 362 15.32 -11.21 13.14
N ARG A 363 16.11 -11.45 12.08
CA ARG A 363 16.70 -12.77 11.79
C ARG A 363 17.70 -13.23 12.86
N CYS A 364 18.47 -12.31 13.45
CA CYS A 364 19.31 -12.60 14.61
C CYS A 364 18.46 -13.01 15.82
N LEU A 365 17.34 -12.32 16.08
CA LEU A 365 16.41 -12.69 17.15
C LEU A 365 15.79 -14.08 16.96
N MET A 366 15.54 -14.45 15.69
CA MET A 366 15.03 -15.78 15.32
C MET A 366 16.09 -16.88 15.31
N SER A 367 17.37 -16.54 15.53
CA SER A 367 18.51 -17.44 15.37
C SER A 367 18.64 -18.03 13.95
N GLU A 368 18.06 -17.35 12.94
CA GLU A 368 18.26 -17.66 11.52
C GLU A 368 19.63 -17.17 11.03
N LEU A 369 20.14 -16.10 11.64
CA LEU A 369 21.49 -15.58 11.43
C LEU A 369 22.26 -15.65 12.76
N THR A 370 23.50 -16.16 12.66
CA THR A 370 24.42 -16.14 13.81
C THR A 370 24.97 -14.72 13.95
N GLN A 371 24.78 -14.10 15.08
CA GLN A 371 25.35 -12.80 15.40
C GLN A 371 26.88 -12.83 15.40
N THR A 372 27.52 -11.70 15.05
CA THR A 372 28.98 -11.59 15.06
C THR A 372 29.50 -11.58 16.50
N GLU A 373 28.85 -10.84 17.39
CA GLU A 373 29.14 -10.75 18.83
C GLU A 373 27.85 -10.63 19.63
N GLY A 374 27.91 -10.93 20.91
CA GLY A 374 26.82 -10.81 21.85
C GLY A 374 25.93 -12.03 21.97
N VAL A 375 24.85 -11.91 22.73
CA VAL A 375 23.96 -13.03 23.05
C VAL A 375 22.49 -12.58 22.95
N VAL A 376 21.67 -13.48 22.38
CA VAL A 376 20.19 -13.35 22.36
C VAL A 376 19.62 -14.42 23.27
N LYS A 377 18.90 -14.00 24.32
CA LYS A 377 18.27 -14.93 25.28
C LYS A 377 16.77 -14.73 25.28
N TRP A 378 16.03 -15.74 24.88
CA TRP A 378 14.58 -15.80 25.05
C TRP A 378 14.21 -16.40 26.40
N SER A 379 13.06 -16.00 26.95
CA SER A 379 12.47 -16.67 28.11
C SER A 379 12.24 -18.16 27.84
N GLU A 380 12.39 -19.02 28.82
CA GLU A 380 12.21 -20.49 28.70
C GLU A 380 10.83 -20.88 28.14
N ASN A 381 9.80 -20.07 28.40
CA ASN A 381 8.43 -20.30 27.92
C ASN A 381 8.11 -19.52 26.64
N ALA A 382 9.08 -18.89 26.00
CA ALA A 382 8.85 -18.16 24.77
C ALA A 382 8.54 -19.13 23.62
N SER A 383 7.39 -18.91 22.97
CA SER A 383 6.99 -19.58 21.74
C SER A 383 6.83 -18.51 20.66
N VAL A 384 7.79 -18.44 19.76
CA VAL A 384 7.92 -17.35 18.79
C VAL A 384 7.24 -17.72 17.48
N GLY A 385 6.33 -16.88 17.04
CA GLY A 385 5.75 -16.93 15.69
C GLY A 385 6.36 -15.82 14.83
N TYR A 386 6.81 -16.18 13.62
CA TYR A 386 7.45 -15.24 12.70
C TYR A 386 6.67 -15.06 11.40
N CYS A 387 6.45 -13.80 11.02
CA CYS A 387 5.93 -13.37 9.73
C CYS A 387 7.05 -12.63 8.99
N PRO A 388 7.70 -13.24 7.99
CA PRO A 388 8.78 -12.61 7.23
C PRO A 388 8.23 -11.63 6.19
N GLN A 389 9.06 -10.68 5.78
CA GLN A 389 8.77 -9.76 4.67
C GLN A 389 8.64 -10.51 3.34
N ASP A 390 9.62 -11.38 3.02
CA ASP A 390 9.54 -12.28 1.87
C ASP A 390 9.03 -13.65 2.29
N SER A 391 7.82 -13.94 1.87
CA SER A 391 7.14 -15.19 2.13
C SER A 391 7.37 -16.27 1.05
N GLY A 392 8.15 -15.98 0.01
CA GLY A 392 8.32 -16.85 -1.16
C GLY A 392 8.67 -18.28 -0.81
N SER A 393 9.66 -18.48 0.09
CA SER A 393 10.13 -19.79 0.52
C SER A 393 9.06 -20.68 1.19
N PHE A 394 8.06 -20.08 1.84
CA PHE A 394 6.93 -20.82 2.45
C PHE A 394 5.97 -21.41 1.42
N PHE A 395 5.92 -20.83 0.23
CA PHE A 395 4.97 -21.17 -0.83
C PHE A 395 5.62 -21.82 -2.06
N ASP A 396 6.93 -22.06 -2.01
CA ASP A 396 7.66 -22.76 -3.08
C ASP A 396 7.45 -24.29 -3.00
N ASN A 397 6.17 -24.69 -3.08
CA ASN A 397 5.76 -26.07 -3.06
C ASN A 397 4.47 -26.27 -3.86
N ASP A 398 4.13 -27.51 -4.16
CA ASP A 398 2.97 -27.89 -4.97
C ASP A 398 1.71 -28.22 -4.14
N LEU A 399 1.70 -27.84 -2.86
CA LEU A 399 0.60 -28.12 -1.96
C LEU A 399 -0.63 -27.27 -2.28
N THR A 400 -1.81 -27.86 -2.08
CA THR A 400 -3.08 -27.12 -2.06
C THR A 400 -3.16 -26.26 -0.78
N LEU A 401 -4.05 -25.26 -0.75
CA LEU A 401 -4.23 -24.42 0.46
C LEU A 401 -4.61 -25.27 1.67
N MET A 402 -5.44 -26.27 1.47
CA MET A 402 -5.86 -27.20 2.53
C MET A 402 -4.67 -28.00 3.07
N GLU A 403 -3.83 -28.56 2.19
CA GLU A 403 -2.64 -29.32 2.56
C GLU A 403 -1.60 -28.42 3.22
N TRP A 404 -1.38 -27.23 2.66
CA TRP A 404 -0.42 -26.26 3.19
C TRP A 404 -0.79 -25.83 4.61
N MET A 405 -2.04 -25.44 4.85
CA MET A 405 -2.53 -25.03 6.16
C MET A 405 -2.53 -26.20 7.16
N SER A 406 -2.79 -27.42 6.71
CA SER A 406 -2.81 -28.62 7.53
C SER A 406 -1.46 -28.97 8.18
N GLN A 407 -0.34 -28.54 7.60
CA GLN A 407 1.00 -28.73 8.19
C GLN A 407 1.16 -28.06 9.56
N TRP A 408 0.38 -27.00 9.80
CA TRP A 408 0.47 -26.18 11.03
C TRP A 408 -0.60 -26.52 12.07
N ARG A 409 -1.41 -27.56 11.80
CA ARG A 409 -2.47 -27.95 12.72
C ARG A 409 -1.90 -28.57 14.01
N ARG A 410 -2.51 -28.21 15.12
CA ARG A 410 -2.26 -28.85 16.41
C ARG A 410 -3.07 -30.17 16.52
N PRO A 411 -2.75 -31.07 17.46
CA PRO A 411 -3.49 -32.31 17.68
C PRO A 411 -4.99 -32.12 17.96
N CYS A 412 -5.39 -30.95 18.47
CA CYS A 412 -6.79 -30.61 18.73
C CYS A 412 -7.55 -30.12 17.47
N HIS A 413 -6.86 -29.86 16.36
CA HIS A 413 -7.45 -29.35 15.13
C HIS A 413 -7.80 -30.50 14.18
N ASN A 414 -9.01 -30.50 13.65
CA ASN A 414 -9.47 -31.38 12.59
C ASN A 414 -9.55 -30.63 11.25
N ASP A 415 -9.95 -31.33 10.19
CA ASP A 415 -10.07 -30.73 8.84
C ASP A 415 -11.11 -29.61 8.79
N LEU A 416 -12.16 -29.68 9.62
CA LEU A 416 -13.16 -28.61 9.73
C LEU A 416 -12.53 -27.34 10.34
N SER A 417 -11.62 -27.49 11.30
CA SER A 417 -10.88 -26.37 11.89
C SER A 417 -9.99 -25.69 10.85
N VAL A 418 -9.33 -26.48 9.98
CA VAL A 418 -8.49 -25.94 8.88
C VAL A 418 -9.34 -25.20 7.85
N ARG A 419 -10.48 -25.77 7.41
CA ARG A 419 -11.42 -25.09 6.50
C ARG A 419 -11.97 -23.81 7.12
N GLY A 420 -12.35 -23.86 8.40
CA GLY A 420 -12.80 -22.69 9.15
C GLY A 420 -11.75 -21.59 9.21
N MET A 421 -10.46 -21.96 9.35
CA MET A 421 -9.35 -21.00 9.32
C MET A 421 -9.19 -20.36 7.94
N LEU A 422 -9.24 -21.16 6.86
CA LEU A 422 -9.21 -20.65 5.49
C LEU A 422 -10.39 -19.68 5.25
N GLY A 423 -11.61 -20.04 5.68
CA GLY A 423 -12.78 -19.17 5.58
C GLY A 423 -12.62 -17.85 6.36
N ARG A 424 -12.01 -17.87 7.57
CA ARG A 424 -11.66 -16.64 8.32
C ARG A 424 -10.68 -15.75 7.56
N MET A 425 -9.79 -16.35 6.76
CA MET A 425 -8.81 -15.66 5.92
C MET A 425 -9.38 -15.33 4.53
N LEU A 426 -10.71 -15.41 4.35
CA LEU A 426 -11.44 -15.07 3.11
C LEU A 426 -11.16 -15.99 1.92
N PHE A 427 -10.79 -17.24 2.17
CA PHE A 427 -10.74 -18.26 1.12
C PHE A 427 -12.06 -19.01 1.07
N THR A 428 -12.53 -19.24 -0.15
CA THR A 428 -13.75 -20.04 -0.40
C THR A 428 -13.44 -21.54 -0.35
N ASP A 429 -14.49 -22.37 -0.34
CA ASP A 429 -14.31 -23.81 -0.42
C ASP A 429 -13.65 -24.25 -1.74
N ASP A 430 -13.90 -23.52 -2.84
CA ASP A 430 -13.26 -23.77 -4.14
C ASP A 430 -11.77 -23.45 -4.10
N ASP A 431 -11.36 -22.41 -3.36
CA ASP A 431 -9.95 -22.04 -3.17
C ASP A 431 -9.17 -23.11 -2.41
N ALA A 432 -9.81 -23.94 -1.60
CA ALA A 432 -9.13 -24.97 -0.81
C ALA A 432 -8.25 -25.90 -1.66
N ASN A 433 -8.62 -26.10 -2.93
CA ASN A 433 -7.88 -26.92 -3.91
C ASN A 433 -6.89 -26.11 -4.76
N LYS A 434 -6.86 -24.79 -4.64
CA LYS A 434 -5.89 -23.90 -5.30
C LYS A 434 -4.49 -24.19 -4.77
N LYS A 435 -3.49 -24.17 -5.64
CA LYS A 435 -2.08 -24.31 -5.22
C LYS A 435 -1.58 -23.08 -4.49
N ALA A 436 -0.93 -23.24 -3.35
CA ALA A 436 -0.45 -22.16 -2.51
C ALA A 436 0.54 -21.23 -3.25
N ARG A 437 1.37 -21.77 -4.14
CA ARG A 437 2.29 -20.98 -4.98
C ARG A 437 1.59 -19.96 -5.90
N ASN A 438 0.35 -20.25 -6.31
CA ASN A 438 -0.42 -19.41 -7.23
C ASN A 438 -1.21 -18.30 -6.51
N CYS A 439 -1.01 -18.14 -5.21
CA CYS A 439 -1.62 -17.07 -4.45
C CYS A 439 -0.95 -15.73 -4.71
N SER A 440 -1.74 -14.66 -4.73
CA SER A 440 -1.26 -13.28 -4.74
C SER A 440 -0.51 -12.93 -3.44
N GLY A 441 0.26 -11.84 -3.41
CA GLY A 441 0.98 -11.41 -2.21
C GLY A 441 0.04 -11.23 -1.00
N GLY A 442 -1.08 -10.56 -1.17
CA GLY A 442 -2.07 -10.39 -0.09
C GLY A 442 -2.72 -11.70 0.37
N GLU A 443 -2.97 -12.66 -0.55
CA GLU A 443 -3.44 -14.00 -0.20
C GLU A 443 -2.40 -14.77 0.62
N LYS A 444 -1.12 -14.71 0.22
CA LYS A 444 0.00 -15.31 0.95
C LYS A 444 0.12 -14.76 2.37
N ASN A 445 0.00 -13.44 2.55
CA ASN A 445 0.01 -12.81 3.87
C ASN A 445 -1.15 -13.29 4.74
N ARG A 446 -2.37 -13.38 4.19
CA ARG A 446 -3.52 -13.94 4.92
C ARG A 446 -3.29 -15.40 5.34
N LEU A 447 -2.67 -16.23 4.49
CA LEU A 447 -2.30 -17.60 4.86
C LEU A 447 -1.28 -17.66 5.98
N LEU A 448 -0.27 -16.77 5.98
CA LEU A 448 0.71 -16.68 7.07
C LEU A 448 0.04 -16.28 8.38
N PHE A 449 -0.91 -15.33 8.37
CA PHE A 449 -1.68 -15.01 9.58
C PHE A 449 -2.53 -16.20 10.05
N GLY A 450 -3.19 -16.91 9.15
CA GLY A 450 -3.90 -18.13 9.47
C GLY A 450 -3.01 -19.19 10.12
N ARG A 451 -1.79 -19.38 9.62
CA ARG A 451 -0.76 -20.23 10.22
C ARG A 451 -0.43 -19.80 11.65
N LEU A 452 -0.15 -18.49 11.85
CA LEU A 452 0.18 -17.95 13.17
C LEU A 452 -0.99 -18.09 14.15
N MET A 453 -2.22 -17.92 13.69
CA MET A 453 -3.43 -18.12 14.51
C MET A 453 -3.65 -19.59 14.91
N MET A 454 -3.16 -20.54 14.14
CA MET A 454 -3.21 -21.98 14.48
C MET A 454 -2.11 -22.41 15.45
N ALA A 455 -1.03 -21.62 15.58
CA ALA A 455 0.08 -21.92 16.46
C ALA A 455 -0.20 -21.49 17.92
N ASP A 456 0.55 -22.06 18.87
CA ASP A 456 0.51 -21.71 20.30
C ASP A 456 1.64 -20.74 20.60
N ILE A 457 1.44 -19.45 20.26
CA ILE A 457 2.48 -18.43 20.32
C ILE A 457 2.18 -17.40 21.40
N ASN A 458 3.23 -16.93 22.07
CA ASN A 458 3.17 -15.84 23.02
C ASN A 458 4.13 -14.69 22.68
N VAL A 459 4.94 -14.88 21.64
CA VAL A 459 5.75 -13.83 21.01
C VAL A 459 5.44 -13.82 19.51
N LEU A 460 5.12 -12.66 18.97
CA LEU A 460 4.97 -12.42 17.53
C LEU A 460 6.13 -11.56 17.05
N ILE A 461 6.81 -12.00 16.01
CA ILE A 461 7.78 -11.21 15.26
C ILE A 461 7.24 -11.00 13.86
N MET A 462 7.14 -9.74 13.41
CA MET A 462 6.59 -9.39 12.09
C MET A 462 7.51 -8.42 11.37
N ASP A 463 7.85 -8.76 10.13
CA ASP A 463 8.67 -7.94 9.26
C ASP A 463 7.80 -7.39 8.12
N GLU A 464 7.48 -6.08 8.15
CA GLU A 464 6.62 -5.38 7.19
C GLU A 464 5.28 -6.09 6.92
N PRO A 465 4.48 -6.42 7.95
CA PRO A 465 3.28 -7.24 7.79
C PRO A 465 2.16 -6.53 6.99
N THR A 466 2.22 -5.21 6.87
CA THR A 466 1.23 -4.38 6.16
C THR A 466 1.43 -4.34 4.65
N ASN A 467 2.61 -4.77 4.15
CA ASN A 467 2.92 -4.73 2.72
C ASN A 467 1.95 -5.59 1.90
N HIS A 468 1.49 -5.06 0.78
CA HIS A 468 0.54 -5.70 -0.15
C HIS A 468 -0.84 -6.01 0.44
N MET A 469 -1.19 -5.45 1.59
CA MET A 469 -2.52 -5.58 2.20
C MET A 469 -3.40 -4.38 1.81
N ASP A 470 -4.70 -4.62 1.70
CA ASP A 470 -5.66 -3.52 1.63
C ASP A 470 -5.90 -2.90 3.02
N ILE A 471 -6.46 -1.70 3.01
CA ILE A 471 -6.68 -0.92 4.23
C ILE A 471 -7.52 -1.72 5.25
N GLU A 472 -8.52 -2.45 4.78
CA GLU A 472 -9.43 -3.26 5.61
C GLU A 472 -8.69 -4.43 6.29
N ALA A 473 -7.75 -5.06 5.58
CA ALA A 473 -6.96 -6.14 6.16
C ALA A 473 -5.89 -5.60 7.14
N ILE A 474 -5.32 -4.42 6.87
CA ILE A 474 -4.43 -3.71 7.81
C ILE A 474 -5.17 -3.40 9.11
N ASP A 475 -6.43 -2.93 9.03
CA ASP A 475 -7.27 -2.69 10.20
C ASP A 475 -7.54 -3.94 11.02
N ALA A 476 -7.89 -5.02 10.33
CA ALA A 476 -8.14 -6.29 11.00
C ALA A 476 -6.90 -6.78 11.74
N LEU A 477 -5.73 -6.66 11.11
CA LEU A 477 -4.45 -7.02 11.71
C LEU A 477 -4.14 -6.11 12.90
N ASN A 478 -4.29 -4.80 12.73
CA ASN A 478 -4.03 -3.82 13.79
C ASN A 478 -4.88 -4.08 15.03
N ASN A 479 -6.18 -4.30 14.85
CA ASN A 479 -7.08 -4.63 15.96
C ASN A 479 -6.70 -5.95 16.63
N ALA A 480 -6.39 -6.99 15.84
CA ALA A 480 -5.95 -8.27 16.38
C ALA A 480 -4.65 -8.18 17.20
N LEU A 481 -3.72 -7.30 16.78
CA LEU A 481 -2.46 -7.07 17.50
C LEU A 481 -2.65 -6.16 18.73
N LYS A 482 -3.62 -5.25 18.72
CA LYS A 482 -4.02 -4.50 19.94
C LYS A 482 -4.55 -5.43 21.01
N ASP A 483 -5.39 -6.39 20.63
CA ASP A 483 -6.01 -7.35 21.52
C ASP A 483 -5.05 -8.49 21.94
N PHE A 484 -3.92 -8.65 21.26
CA PHE A 484 -2.94 -9.68 21.59
C PHE A 484 -2.21 -9.35 22.88
N GLU A 485 -2.39 -10.19 23.91
CA GLU A 485 -1.76 -10.03 25.22
C GLU A 485 -0.29 -10.47 25.27
N GLY A 486 0.23 -11.12 24.21
CA GLY A 486 1.63 -11.55 24.11
C GLY A 486 2.58 -10.41 23.75
N THR A 487 3.86 -10.74 23.64
CA THR A 487 4.90 -9.80 23.22
C THR A 487 4.90 -9.67 21.70
N LEU A 488 4.96 -8.45 21.20
CA LEU A 488 5.04 -8.14 19.77
C LEU A 488 6.35 -7.41 19.48
N ILE A 489 7.08 -7.90 18.47
CA ILE A 489 8.25 -7.21 17.90
C ILE A 489 7.98 -7.06 16.41
N PHE A 490 8.01 -5.84 15.89
CA PHE A 490 7.67 -5.64 14.49
C PHE A 490 8.46 -4.52 13.83
N VAL A 491 8.66 -4.67 12.54
CA VAL A 491 9.14 -3.64 11.63
C VAL A 491 7.96 -3.20 10.77
N SER A 492 7.68 -1.92 10.67
CA SER A 492 6.73 -1.38 9.71
C SER A 492 7.08 0.06 9.34
N HIS A 493 6.79 0.41 8.09
CA HIS A 493 6.89 1.77 7.58
C HIS A 493 5.54 2.52 7.64
N ASP A 494 4.46 1.82 7.96
CA ASP A 494 3.15 2.40 8.19
C ASP A 494 3.12 3.15 9.53
N ARG A 495 3.12 4.49 9.44
CA ARG A 495 3.18 5.38 10.60
C ARG A 495 1.99 5.18 11.54
N GLU A 496 0.77 5.04 11.00
CA GLU A 496 -0.44 4.85 11.79
C GLU A 496 -0.42 3.49 12.52
N PHE A 497 0.05 2.45 11.82
CA PHE A 497 0.20 1.11 12.40
C PHE A 497 1.20 1.11 13.56
N VAL A 498 2.36 1.76 13.39
CA VAL A 498 3.38 1.89 14.44
C VAL A 498 2.85 2.71 15.61
N SER A 499 2.28 3.91 15.37
CA SER A 499 1.76 4.80 16.44
C SER A 499 0.63 4.16 17.23
N SER A 500 -0.18 3.32 16.59
CA SER A 500 -1.33 2.68 17.25
C SER A 500 -0.97 1.47 18.11
N LEU A 501 0.20 0.84 17.90
CA LEU A 501 0.61 -0.40 18.53
C LEU A 501 1.83 -0.24 19.44
N ALA A 502 2.84 0.51 19.02
CA ALA A 502 4.13 0.56 19.70
C ALA A 502 4.02 1.22 21.08
N THR A 503 4.53 0.51 22.08
CA THR A 503 4.74 1.03 23.44
C THR A 503 6.23 1.31 23.71
N ARG A 504 7.09 0.82 22.83
CA ARG A 504 8.54 0.99 22.88
C ARG A 504 9.11 0.97 21.45
N ILE A 505 10.15 1.75 21.21
CA ILE A 505 10.76 1.92 19.90
C ILE A 505 12.25 1.64 19.99
N ILE A 506 12.77 0.89 19.04
CA ILE A 506 14.20 0.83 18.73
C ILE A 506 14.41 1.49 17.38
N ASP A 507 15.24 2.54 17.36
CA ASP A 507 15.74 3.13 16.13
C ASP A 507 17.18 2.68 15.88
N ILE A 508 17.42 2.12 14.68
CA ILE A 508 18.77 1.76 14.24
C ILE A 508 19.37 2.97 13.52
N LYS A 509 20.21 3.70 14.25
CA LYS A 509 20.84 4.93 13.77
C LYS A 509 22.32 4.94 14.08
N ASP A 510 23.15 5.36 13.11
CA ASP A 510 24.61 5.44 13.27
C ASP A 510 25.22 4.14 13.82
N LYS A 511 24.73 2.98 13.31
CA LYS A 511 25.13 1.63 13.71
C LYS A 511 24.83 1.28 15.20
N LYS A 512 23.95 2.04 15.86
CA LYS A 512 23.55 1.83 17.25
C LYS A 512 22.06 1.55 17.36
N LEU A 513 21.70 0.77 18.36
CA LEU A 513 20.30 0.57 18.74
C LEU A 513 19.92 1.67 19.75
N VAL A 514 19.13 2.63 19.33
CA VAL A 514 18.60 3.69 20.20
C VAL A 514 17.26 3.22 20.75
N ASP A 515 17.22 2.97 22.05
CA ASP A 515 16.02 2.50 22.76
C ASP A 515 15.23 3.66 23.34
N PHE A 516 13.94 3.75 23.00
CA PHE A 516 13.02 4.76 23.48
C PHE A 516 11.75 4.12 24.06
N GLN A 517 11.42 4.43 25.30
CA GLN A 517 10.17 3.99 25.94
C GLN A 517 9.10 5.04 25.71
N GLY A 518 8.13 4.74 24.87
CA GLY A 518 7.05 5.64 24.50
C GLY A 518 6.47 5.33 23.11
N SER A 519 5.54 6.17 22.67
CA SER A 519 4.92 6.11 21.36
C SER A 519 5.82 6.67 20.25
N LEU A 520 5.48 6.39 18.99
CA LEU A 520 6.21 6.93 17.83
C LEU A 520 6.14 8.47 17.79
N ASP A 521 5.00 9.05 18.12
CA ASP A 521 4.83 10.50 18.07
C ASP A 521 5.70 11.20 19.12
N GLU A 522 5.77 10.64 20.34
CA GLU A 522 6.67 11.13 21.39
C GLU A 522 8.15 11.00 20.98
N TYR A 523 8.52 9.91 20.30
CA TYR A 523 9.86 9.73 19.77
C TYR A 523 10.20 10.80 18.71
N LEU A 524 9.34 11.00 17.72
CA LEU A 524 9.54 11.99 16.65
C LEU A 524 9.62 13.41 17.21
N ASP A 525 8.78 13.77 18.18
CA ASP A 525 8.84 15.06 18.86
C ASP A 525 10.16 15.27 19.60
N SER A 526 10.67 14.22 20.25
CA SER A 526 11.97 14.26 20.93
C SER A 526 13.13 14.51 19.96
N GLN A 527 13.08 13.88 18.77
CA GLN A 527 14.09 14.08 17.73
C GLN A 527 14.05 15.50 17.15
N MET A 528 12.86 16.05 16.89
CA MET A 528 12.70 17.43 16.41
C MET A 528 13.23 18.46 17.43
N GLN A 529 13.02 18.20 18.72
CA GLN A 529 13.56 19.07 19.78
C GLN A 529 15.07 18.97 19.90
N ALA A 530 15.65 17.79 19.71
CA ALA A 530 17.10 17.58 19.71
C ALA A 530 17.77 18.32 18.53
N GLN A 531 17.19 18.22 17.31
CA GLN A 531 17.67 18.93 16.13
C GLN A 531 17.61 20.47 16.26
N LYS A 532 16.57 21.00 16.93
CA LYS A 532 16.45 22.45 17.18
C LYS A 532 17.46 22.98 18.21
N ARG A 533 18.05 22.10 19.01
CA ARG A 533 19.05 22.45 20.06
C ARG A 533 20.49 22.29 19.59
N ALA A 534 20.74 21.52 18.54
CA ALA A 534 22.01 21.36 17.86
C ALA A 534 22.22 22.45 16.79
#